data_18038b9530051da5c369fbb05fae0e5b
#
_entry.id   18038b9530051da5c369fbb05fae0e5b
#
_cell.length_a   1.000
_cell.length_b   1.000
_cell.length_c   1.000
_cell.angle_alpha   90.00
_cell.angle_beta   90.00
_cell.angle_gamma   90.00
#
_symmetry.space_group_name_H-M   'P 1'
#
loop_
_entity.id
_entity.type
_entity.pdbx_description
1 polymer ?
#
loop_
_entity_poly.entity_id
_entity_poly.type
_entity_poly.pdbx_seq_one_letter_code
_entity_poly.pdbx_strand_id
1 'polypeptide(L)'
;MSSKLAALALTAGIVLPAYTAIDQIPVIGPAIVGTYKQLPPQVQRHVHLPLPLTAPKPVPPARKVDNQAALDRLVRDVVGRHGGRAAVSVGGVTAGDNRPEPAFSTMKVPLSIAALRQDQKFRPEAEIAVTRSDNPAAHRMFGQVPAASIAGVIAEAGSRTTSPAGFQMGTMWTTSDQAAFASGLRCVPGHEPVLDMMGRIVPEQRWGLGRIGGARFKG
;
A
#
# COMPACT_ATOMS: atom_id res chain seq x y z
N MET A 1 -0.91 12.31 -43.98
CA MET A 1 -0.20 11.61 -42.88
C MET A 1 -0.70 11.98 -41.51
N SER A 2 -1.99 12.35 -41.34
CA SER A 2 -2.50 12.94 -40.08
C SER A 2 -3.50 12.10 -39.31
N SER A 3 -3.91 10.93 -39.77
CA SER A 3 -4.97 10.16 -39.07
C SER A 3 -4.47 9.08 -38.09
N LYS A 4 -3.16 8.80 -38.05
CA LYS A 4 -2.61 7.74 -37.20
C LYS A 4 -2.19 8.17 -35.80
N LEU A 5 -2.03 9.46 -35.54
CA LEU A 5 -1.61 9.98 -34.23
C LEU A 5 -2.79 10.20 -33.23
N ALA A 6 -3.99 10.44 -33.76
CA ALA A 6 -5.19 10.62 -32.92
C ALA A 6 -5.76 9.28 -32.41
N ALA A 7 -5.48 8.17 -33.09
CA ALA A 7 -6.01 6.85 -32.69
C ALA A 7 -5.25 6.18 -31.54
N LEU A 8 -4.03 6.61 -31.26
CA LEU A 8 -3.20 6.00 -30.20
C LEU A 8 -3.55 6.44 -28.80
N ALA A 9 -4.28 7.54 -28.64
CA ALA A 9 -4.66 8.06 -27.32
C ALA A 9 -5.96 7.43 -26.75
N LEU A 10 -6.74 6.71 -27.57
CA LEU A 10 -8.07 6.23 -27.21
C LEU A 10 -8.15 4.72 -26.90
N THR A 11 -7.09 3.95 -27.12
CA THR A 11 -7.13 2.49 -26.96
C THR A 11 -6.36 1.92 -25.79
N ALA A 12 -5.60 2.74 -25.08
CA ALA A 12 -5.04 2.33 -23.80
C ALA A 12 -5.98 2.80 -22.68
N GLY A 13 -6.85 1.93 -22.20
CA GLY A 13 -7.68 2.14 -21.02
C GLY A 13 -6.79 2.23 -19.75
N ILE A 14 -5.92 3.24 -19.68
CA ILE A 14 -5.16 3.56 -18.51
C ILE A 14 -6.12 4.30 -17.57
N VAL A 15 -6.57 3.63 -16.51
CA VAL A 15 -7.16 4.29 -15.36
C VAL A 15 -6.05 5.11 -14.71
N LEU A 16 -5.90 6.35 -15.16
CA LEU A 16 -4.95 7.28 -14.57
C LEU A 16 -5.47 7.68 -13.18
N PRO A 17 -4.66 7.59 -12.13
CA PRO A 17 -4.99 8.25 -10.88
C PRO A 17 -5.21 9.74 -11.18
N ALA A 18 -6.07 10.40 -10.42
CA ALA A 18 -6.60 11.73 -10.67
C ALA A 18 -5.49 12.79 -10.86
N TYR A 19 -4.90 12.82 -12.05
CA TYR A 19 -4.09 13.95 -12.50
C TYR A 19 -5.05 15.04 -12.99
N THR A 20 -4.87 16.24 -12.49
CA THR A 20 -5.68 17.39 -12.87
C THR A 20 -5.26 18.00 -14.21
N ALA A 21 -4.08 17.63 -14.72
CA ALA A 21 -3.56 18.07 -16.01
C ALA A 21 -2.60 17.03 -16.62
N ILE A 22 -2.52 16.97 -17.95
CA ILE A 22 -1.73 15.98 -18.69
C ILE A 22 -0.22 16.14 -18.46
N ASP A 23 0.27 17.34 -18.28
CA ASP A 23 1.68 17.65 -18.04
C ASP A 23 2.17 17.10 -16.67
N GLN A 24 1.27 16.73 -15.78
CA GLN A 24 1.58 16.11 -14.47
C GLN A 24 1.84 14.60 -14.58
N ILE A 25 1.54 13.98 -15.71
CA ILE A 25 1.78 12.55 -15.91
C ILE A 25 3.28 12.32 -16.12
N PRO A 26 3.99 11.61 -15.22
CA PRO A 26 5.42 11.40 -15.37
C PRO A 26 5.77 10.74 -16.71
N VAL A 27 6.89 11.14 -17.30
CA VAL A 27 7.47 10.60 -18.55
C VAL A 27 6.66 10.94 -19.81
N ILE A 28 5.35 10.69 -19.84
CA ILE A 28 4.55 10.87 -21.08
C ILE A 28 3.89 12.25 -21.18
N GLY A 29 3.58 12.88 -20.05
CA GLY A 29 2.93 14.20 -20.02
C GLY A 29 3.72 15.28 -20.74
N PRO A 30 5.01 15.48 -20.45
CA PRO A 30 5.85 16.46 -21.14
C PRO A 30 5.95 16.21 -22.65
N ALA A 31 6.01 14.94 -23.08
CA ALA A 31 6.05 14.58 -24.50
C ALA A 31 4.75 14.94 -25.22
N ILE A 32 3.59 14.65 -24.61
CA ILE A 32 2.27 15.00 -25.14
C ILE A 32 2.13 16.52 -25.29
N VAL A 33 2.50 17.28 -24.25
CA VAL A 33 2.45 18.75 -24.27
C VAL A 33 3.40 19.31 -25.32
N GLY A 34 4.60 18.75 -25.44
CA GLY A 34 5.58 19.14 -26.47
C GLY A 34 5.02 18.95 -27.88
N THR A 35 4.45 17.78 -28.15
CA THR A 35 3.84 17.47 -29.45
C THR A 35 2.64 18.38 -29.74
N TYR A 36 1.77 18.63 -28.78
CA TYR A 36 0.63 19.54 -28.93
C TYR A 36 1.07 20.95 -29.34
N LYS A 37 2.12 21.49 -28.69
CA LYS A 37 2.64 22.83 -29.00
C LYS A 37 3.22 22.96 -30.38
N GLN A 38 3.62 21.86 -31.05
CA GLN A 38 4.13 21.82 -32.41
C GLN A 38 3.03 21.72 -33.48
N LEU A 39 1.78 21.48 -33.07
CA LEU A 39 0.65 21.41 -34.01
C LEU A 39 0.34 22.81 -34.56
N PRO A 40 -0.14 22.90 -35.86
CA PRO A 40 -0.62 24.14 -36.41
C PRO A 40 -1.77 24.74 -35.55
N PRO A 41 -1.88 26.07 -35.44
CA PRO A 41 -2.89 26.72 -34.61
C PRO A 41 -4.33 26.33 -34.95
N GLN A 42 -4.59 25.97 -36.19
CA GLN A 42 -5.90 25.49 -36.66
C GLN A 42 -6.28 24.15 -36.05
N VAL A 43 -5.30 23.25 -35.83
CA VAL A 43 -5.47 21.93 -35.24
C VAL A 43 -5.57 22.06 -33.70
N GLN A 44 -4.77 22.94 -33.11
CA GLN A 44 -4.81 23.17 -31.64
C GLN A 44 -6.19 23.64 -31.17
N ARG A 45 -6.92 24.40 -31.99
CA ARG A 45 -8.30 24.87 -31.63
C ARG A 45 -9.33 23.75 -31.53
N HIS A 46 -9.08 22.60 -32.12
CA HIS A 46 -9.99 21.46 -32.12
C HIS A 46 -9.58 20.36 -31.15
N VAL A 47 -8.41 20.49 -30.53
CA VAL A 47 -7.88 19.51 -29.55
C VAL A 47 -7.85 20.17 -28.17
N HIS A 48 -8.82 19.83 -27.32
CA HIS A 48 -8.89 20.32 -25.95
C HIS A 48 -8.07 19.39 -25.05
N LEU A 49 -6.81 19.78 -24.80
CA LEU A 49 -6.02 19.14 -23.74
C LEU A 49 -6.25 19.91 -22.42
N PRO A 50 -6.44 19.23 -21.28
CA PRO A 50 -6.50 19.88 -19.97
C PRO A 50 -5.08 20.35 -19.57
N LEU A 51 -4.61 21.41 -20.19
CA LEU A 51 -3.35 22.05 -19.88
C LEU A 51 -3.60 23.13 -18.81
N PRO A 52 -2.70 23.29 -17.84
CA PRO A 52 -2.81 24.40 -16.91
C PRO A 52 -2.66 25.71 -17.68
N LEU A 53 -3.59 26.64 -17.46
CA LEU A 53 -3.61 27.97 -18.07
C LEU A 53 -2.47 28.87 -17.55
N THR A 54 -1.85 28.47 -16.46
CA THR A 54 -0.71 29.17 -15.86
C THR A 54 0.35 28.14 -15.46
N ALA A 55 1.62 28.46 -15.68
CA ALA A 55 2.69 27.65 -15.12
C ALA A 55 2.45 27.47 -13.61
N PRO A 56 2.49 26.24 -13.08
CA PRO A 56 2.37 26.04 -11.64
C PRO A 56 3.42 26.91 -10.96
N LYS A 57 3.00 27.71 -9.96
CA LYS A 57 3.95 28.43 -9.11
C LYS A 57 4.97 27.40 -8.62
N PRO A 58 6.28 27.69 -8.68
CA PRO A 58 7.29 26.79 -8.13
C PRO A 58 6.87 26.45 -6.70
N VAL A 59 6.50 25.20 -6.48
CA VAL A 59 6.28 24.70 -5.13
C VAL A 59 7.64 24.81 -4.46
N PRO A 60 7.77 25.55 -3.34
CA PRO A 60 9.03 25.61 -2.61
C PRO A 60 9.47 24.17 -2.38
N PRO A 61 10.76 23.84 -2.54
CA PRO A 61 11.24 22.49 -2.29
C PRO A 61 10.74 22.09 -0.91
N ALA A 62 10.02 20.98 -0.85
CA ALA A 62 9.50 20.46 0.41
C ALA A 62 10.68 20.44 1.38
N ARG A 63 10.56 21.20 2.48
CA ARG A 63 11.57 21.23 3.53
C ARG A 63 11.85 19.76 3.84
N LYS A 64 13.07 19.27 3.64
CA LYS A 64 13.47 17.92 4.06
C LYS A 64 13.30 17.93 5.58
N VAL A 65 12.13 17.51 6.03
CA VAL A 65 11.91 17.24 7.45
C VAL A 65 12.81 16.05 7.72
N ASP A 66 13.68 16.17 8.69
CA ASP A 66 14.43 15.03 9.19
C ASP A 66 13.43 14.13 9.92
N ASN A 67 12.81 13.27 9.13
CA ASN A 67 11.80 12.34 9.60
C ASN A 67 12.38 11.40 10.65
N GLN A 68 13.67 11.08 10.59
CA GLN A 68 14.33 10.25 11.59
C GLN A 68 14.31 10.94 12.95
N ALA A 69 14.84 12.17 13.05
CA ALA A 69 14.88 12.90 14.31
C ALA A 69 13.48 13.17 14.89
N ALA A 70 12.48 13.40 14.02
CA ALA A 70 11.09 13.58 14.45
C ALA A 70 10.50 12.28 15.04
N LEU A 71 10.71 11.14 14.37
CA LEU A 71 10.24 9.83 14.86
C LEU A 71 10.98 9.40 16.13
N ASP A 72 12.30 9.65 16.20
CA ASP A 72 13.09 9.34 17.40
C ASP A 72 12.58 10.12 18.62
N ARG A 73 12.26 11.42 18.44
CA ARG A 73 11.65 12.21 19.52
C ARG A 73 10.31 11.64 19.94
N LEU A 74 9.44 11.35 18.96
CA LEU A 74 8.11 10.77 19.22
C LEU A 74 8.20 9.49 20.05
N VAL A 75 9.08 8.57 19.65
CA VAL A 75 9.25 7.30 20.37
C VAL A 75 9.77 7.53 21.80
N ARG A 76 10.79 8.40 21.95
CA ARG A 76 11.30 8.75 23.30
C ARG A 76 10.20 9.34 24.17
N ASP A 77 9.39 10.25 23.65
CA ASP A 77 8.30 10.89 24.39
C ASP A 77 7.23 9.89 24.81
N VAL A 78 6.88 8.95 23.94
CA VAL A 78 5.89 7.91 24.27
C VAL A 78 6.44 6.96 25.32
N VAL A 79 7.66 6.45 25.11
CA VAL A 79 8.31 5.54 26.07
C VAL A 79 8.56 6.22 27.41
N GLY A 80 8.96 7.50 27.40
CA GLY A 80 9.16 8.26 28.64
C GLY A 80 7.88 8.48 29.45
N ARG A 81 6.74 8.63 28.79
CA ARG A 81 5.44 8.83 29.47
C ARG A 81 4.78 7.54 29.93
N HIS A 82 4.95 6.45 29.18
CA HIS A 82 4.19 5.22 29.40
C HIS A 82 5.05 4.02 29.80
N GLY A 83 6.36 4.16 29.76
CA GLY A 83 7.30 3.05 29.95
C GLY A 83 7.27 2.05 28.81
N GLY A 84 7.93 0.90 29.00
CA GLY A 84 7.94 -0.19 28.04
C GLY A 84 8.82 0.09 26.81
N ARG A 85 8.42 -0.47 25.67
CA ARG A 85 9.15 -0.39 24.39
C ARG A 85 8.18 0.04 23.29
N ALA A 86 8.67 0.81 22.34
CA ALA A 86 7.91 1.17 21.16
C ALA A 86 8.82 1.23 19.92
N ALA A 87 8.25 0.94 18.77
CA ALA A 87 8.86 1.20 17.47
C ALA A 87 7.82 1.78 16.51
N VAL A 88 8.27 2.58 15.57
CA VAL A 88 7.46 3.12 14.50
C VAL A 88 8.25 3.10 13.19
N SER A 89 7.57 2.75 12.10
CA SER A 89 8.16 2.79 10.76
C SER A 89 7.21 3.46 9.79
N VAL A 90 7.67 4.53 9.13
CA VAL A 90 6.86 5.33 8.20
C VAL A 90 7.74 5.77 7.04
N GLY A 91 7.31 5.51 5.80
CA GLY A 91 8.01 5.97 4.60
C GLY A 91 9.46 5.48 4.51
N GLY A 92 9.75 4.27 4.99
CA GLY A 92 11.10 3.69 4.99
C GLY A 92 12.01 4.15 6.14
N VAL A 93 11.52 5.02 7.01
CA VAL A 93 12.24 5.49 8.21
C VAL A 93 11.71 4.75 9.43
N THR A 94 12.61 4.22 10.27
CA THR A 94 12.26 3.46 11.47
C THR A 94 12.94 4.03 12.69
N ALA A 95 12.18 4.20 13.77
CA ALA A 95 12.66 4.66 15.06
C ALA A 95 12.21 3.74 16.20
N GLY A 96 12.99 3.69 17.27
CA GLY A 96 12.72 2.90 18.47
C GLY A 96 13.24 1.47 18.39
N ASP A 97 12.64 0.57 19.19
CA ASP A 97 13.08 -0.82 19.36
C ASP A 97 12.52 -1.71 18.26
N ASN A 98 13.22 -1.77 17.13
CA ASN A 98 12.82 -2.52 15.94
C ASN A 98 13.23 -4.01 15.99
N ARG A 99 13.33 -4.62 17.17
CA ARG A 99 13.60 -6.06 17.27
C ARG A 99 12.46 -6.88 16.71
N PRO A 100 12.71 -8.12 16.24
CA PRO A 100 11.64 -9.03 15.83
C PRO A 100 10.72 -9.35 17.01
N GLU A 101 9.42 -9.31 16.76
CA GLU A 101 8.36 -9.67 17.70
C GLU A 101 7.37 -10.62 17.01
N PRO A 102 6.59 -11.41 17.77
CA PRO A 102 5.57 -12.27 17.17
C PRO A 102 4.59 -11.51 16.31
N ALA A 103 4.37 -12.02 15.10
CA ALA A 103 3.50 -11.39 14.11
C ALA A 103 2.02 -11.35 14.51
N PHE A 104 1.58 -12.29 15.35
CA PHE A 104 0.19 -12.43 15.76
C PHE A 104 -0.79 -12.36 14.58
N SER A 105 -1.89 -11.65 14.74
CA SER A 105 -2.95 -11.57 13.73
C SER A 105 -2.58 -10.84 12.45
N THR A 106 -1.48 -10.11 12.43
CA THR A 106 -1.01 -9.48 11.19
C THR A 106 -0.67 -10.51 10.10
N MET A 107 -0.33 -11.74 10.49
CA MET A 107 -0.10 -12.86 9.56
C MET A 107 -1.35 -13.33 8.82
N LYS A 108 -2.54 -12.97 9.26
CA LYS A 108 -3.78 -13.34 8.56
C LYS A 108 -3.89 -12.73 7.18
N VAL A 109 -3.28 -11.58 6.96
CA VAL A 109 -3.29 -10.90 5.65
C VAL A 109 -2.52 -11.69 4.59
N PRO A 110 -1.21 -11.97 4.74
CA PRO A 110 -0.47 -12.76 3.75
C PRO A 110 -0.99 -14.19 3.64
N LEU A 111 -1.43 -14.79 4.73
CA LEU A 111 -2.07 -16.12 4.72
C LEU A 111 -3.34 -16.14 3.86
N SER A 112 -4.23 -15.15 4.02
CA SER A 112 -5.47 -15.07 3.25
C SER A 112 -5.21 -14.87 1.76
N ILE A 113 -4.22 -14.07 1.39
CA ILE A 113 -3.82 -13.90 -0.02
C ILE A 113 -3.31 -15.23 -0.58
N ALA A 114 -2.41 -15.90 0.12
CA ALA A 114 -1.87 -17.19 -0.30
C ALA A 114 -2.98 -18.26 -0.42
N ALA A 115 -3.90 -18.31 0.53
CA ALA A 115 -5.04 -19.22 0.53
C ALA A 115 -5.96 -19.00 -0.68
N LEU A 116 -6.35 -17.76 -0.95
CA LEU A 116 -7.21 -17.42 -2.08
C LEU A 116 -6.54 -17.64 -3.44
N ARG A 117 -5.23 -17.50 -3.53
CA ARG A 117 -4.46 -17.87 -4.73
C ARG A 117 -4.47 -19.38 -4.98
N GLN A 118 -4.41 -20.14 -3.90
CA GLN A 118 -4.44 -21.61 -4.00
C GLN A 118 -5.82 -22.12 -4.38
N ASP A 119 -6.88 -21.65 -3.69
CA ASP A 119 -8.25 -22.10 -3.93
C ASP A 119 -9.24 -21.06 -3.39
N GLN A 120 -10.19 -20.64 -4.22
CA GLN A 120 -11.25 -19.69 -3.82
C GLN A 120 -12.23 -20.26 -2.78
N LYS A 121 -12.21 -21.58 -2.51
CA LYS A 121 -12.98 -22.19 -1.41
C LYS A 121 -12.63 -21.61 -0.05
N PHE A 122 -11.43 -21.04 0.12
CA PHE A 122 -10.99 -20.37 1.36
C PHE A 122 -11.60 -19.00 1.59
N ARG A 123 -12.42 -18.47 0.66
CA ARG A 123 -13.00 -17.14 0.80
C ARG A 123 -13.78 -16.93 2.10
N PRO A 124 -14.64 -17.86 2.57
CA PRO A 124 -15.34 -17.69 3.85
C PRO A 124 -14.39 -17.61 5.04
N GLU A 125 -13.35 -18.46 5.08
CA GLU A 125 -12.33 -18.45 6.13
C GLU A 125 -11.52 -17.15 6.10
N ALA A 126 -11.09 -16.72 4.92
CA ALA A 126 -10.34 -15.46 4.75
C ALA A 126 -11.18 -14.26 5.22
N GLU A 127 -12.47 -14.22 4.87
CA GLU A 127 -13.39 -13.15 5.26
C GLU A 127 -13.43 -13.00 6.79
N ILE A 128 -13.71 -14.07 7.53
CA ILE A 128 -13.84 -13.98 9.00
C ILE A 128 -12.47 -13.86 9.68
N ALA A 129 -11.42 -14.45 9.13
CA ALA A 129 -10.06 -14.31 9.64
C ALA A 129 -9.57 -12.86 9.60
N VAL A 130 -9.85 -12.15 8.50
CA VAL A 130 -9.42 -10.76 8.31
C VAL A 130 -10.38 -9.79 9.00
N THR A 131 -11.70 -9.92 8.80
CA THR A 131 -12.66 -8.92 9.28
C THR A 131 -12.91 -9.00 10.78
N ARG A 132 -12.77 -10.20 11.38
CA ARG A 132 -13.03 -10.48 12.81
C ARG A 132 -11.79 -10.90 13.59
N SER A 133 -10.67 -11.02 12.91
CA SER A 133 -9.44 -11.58 13.49
C SER A 133 -9.64 -13.00 14.04
N ASP A 134 -10.48 -13.82 13.36
CA ASP A 134 -10.83 -15.16 13.80
C ASP A 134 -9.65 -16.12 13.69
N ASN A 135 -9.26 -16.72 14.83
CA ASN A 135 -8.14 -17.64 14.90
C ASN A 135 -8.49 -19.04 14.35
N PRO A 136 -9.64 -19.64 14.67
CA PRO A 136 -10.02 -20.93 14.09
C PRO A 136 -10.02 -20.94 12.55
N ALA A 137 -10.57 -19.91 11.92
CA ALA A 137 -10.55 -19.79 10.46
C ALA A 137 -9.12 -19.67 9.90
N ALA A 138 -8.30 -18.85 10.52
CA ALA A 138 -6.90 -18.70 10.14
C ALA A 138 -6.12 -20.02 10.30
N HIS A 139 -6.35 -20.78 11.38
CA HIS A 139 -5.72 -22.09 11.58
C HIS A 139 -6.14 -23.12 10.52
N ARG A 140 -7.41 -23.13 10.11
CA ARG A 140 -7.86 -24.02 9.03
C ARG A 140 -7.15 -23.72 7.70
N MET A 141 -6.97 -22.45 7.35
CA MET A 141 -6.20 -22.06 6.17
C MET A 141 -4.73 -22.42 6.32
N PHE A 142 -4.12 -22.08 7.45
CA PHE A 142 -2.70 -22.34 7.69
C PHE A 142 -2.34 -23.83 7.61
N GLY A 143 -3.22 -24.74 8.05
CA GLY A 143 -3.03 -26.18 7.93
C GLY A 143 -3.07 -26.72 6.51
N GLN A 144 -3.53 -25.93 5.52
CA GLN A 144 -3.70 -26.35 4.14
C GLN A 144 -2.86 -25.52 3.14
N VAL A 145 -2.35 -24.38 3.54
CA VAL A 145 -1.55 -23.48 2.71
C VAL A 145 -0.07 -23.70 2.98
N PRO A 146 0.74 -24.03 1.97
CA PRO A 146 2.18 -24.22 2.15
C PRO A 146 2.85 -22.96 2.70
N ALA A 147 3.75 -23.11 3.67
CA ALA A 147 4.50 -21.98 4.23
C ALA A 147 5.27 -21.18 3.15
N ALA A 148 5.77 -21.86 2.12
CA ALA A 148 6.43 -21.22 0.98
C ALA A 148 5.50 -20.26 0.22
N SER A 149 4.21 -20.57 0.10
CA SER A 149 3.22 -19.68 -0.55
C SER A 149 3.00 -18.41 0.26
N ILE A 150 2.95 -18.52 1.60
CA ILE A 150 2.84 -17.38 2.50
C ILE A 150 4.11 -16.52 2.45
N ALA A 151 5.28 -17.18 2.46
CA ALA A 151 6.58 -16.52 2.32
C ALA A 151 6.70 -15.75 0.99
N GLY A 152 6.19 -16.34 -0.10
CA GLY A 152 6.13 -15.70 -1.41
C GLY A 152 5.34 -14.40 -1.38
N VAL A 153 4.14 -14.39 -0.78
CA VAL A 153 3.32 -13.17 -0.62
C VAL A 153 4.05 -12.09 0.18
N ILE A 154 4.73 -12.49 1.26
CA ILE A 154 5.50 -11.56 2.10
C ILE A 154 6.66 -10.94 1.32
N ALA A 155 7.39 -11.76 0.56
CA ALA A 155 8.52 -11.32 -0.26
C ALA A 155 8.08 -10.41 -1.42
N GLU A 156 7.00 -10.76 -2.12
CA GLU A 156 6.40 -9.95 -3.18
C GLU A 156 6.00 -8.55 -2.70
N ALA A 157 5.55 -8.44 -1.45
CA ALA A 157 5.22 -7.16 -0.82
C ALA A 157 6.46 -6.37 -0.35
N GLY A 158 7.67 -6.91 -0.53
CA GLY A 158 8.93 -6.20 -0.23
C GLY A 158 9.50 -6.43 1.17
N SER A 159 8.86 -7.25 2.02
CA SER A 159 9.49 -7.71 3.26
C SER A 159 10.47 -8.83 2.93
N ARG A 160 11.74 -8.66 3.30
CA ARG A 160 12.83 -9.55 2.86
C ARG A 160 13.43 -10.41 3.96
N THR A 161 13.20 -10.05 5.20
CA THR A 161 13.79 -10.72 6.36
C THR A 161 12.80 -11.59 7.12
N THR A 162 11.50 -11.38 6.89
CA THR A 162 10.44 -12.16 7.54
C THR A 162 10.25 -13.50 6.84
N SER A 163 10.31 -14.57 7.62
CA SER A 163 10.07 -15.93 7.16
C SER A 163 8.99 -16.59 8.01
N PRO A 164 7.89 -17.10 7.42
CA PRO A 164 6.87 -17.80 8.17
C PRO A 164 7.43 -19.08 8.79
N ALA A 165 7.31 -19.22 10.10
CA ALA A 165 7.85 -20.37 10.84
C ALA A 165 6.82 -20.93 11.82
N GLY A 166 5.56 -20.92 11.45
CA GLY A 166 4.42 -21.28 12.26
C GLY A 166 3.39 -20.15 12.25
N PHE A 167 2.17 -20.49 12.66
CA PHE A 167 1.11 -19.48 12.69
C PHE A 167 1.25 -18.58 13.92
N GLN A 168 1.08 -17.28 13.76
CA GLN A 168 1.15 -16.25 14.81
C GLN A 168 2.49 -16.23 15.56
N MET A 169 2.66 -17.13 16.53
CA MET A 169 3.80 -17.14 17.45
C MET A 169 5.10 -17.64 16.81
N GLY A 170 5.01 -18.44 15.75
CA GLY A 170 6.19 -18.96 15.06
C GLY A 170 6.81 -17.99 14.08
N THR A 171 6.01 -17.04 13.57
CA THR A 171 6.49 -16.00 12.66
C THR A 171 6.90 -14.76 13.44
N MET A 172 8.12 -14.35 13.25
CA MET A 172 8.67 -13.13 13.85
C MET A 172 8.96 -12.12 12.75
N TRP A 173 8.57 -10.88 12.92
CA TRP A 173 8.99 -9.80 12.06
C TRP A 173 9.21 -8.49 12.81
N THR A 174 9.97 -7.61 12.21
CA THR A 174 10.24 -6.27 12.74
C THR A 174 9.11 -5.31 12.33
N THR A 175 9.01 -4.17 13.01
CA THR A 175 8.13 -3.08 12.60
C THR A 175 8.45 -2.58 11.19
N SER A 176 9.75 -2.54 10.83
CA SER A 176 10.17 -2.15 9.48
C SER A 176 9.77 -3.17 8.42
N ASP A 177 9.85 -4.48 8.69
CA ASP A 177 9.40 -5.52 7.77
C ASP A 177 7.88 -5.46 7.56
N GLN A 178 7.14 -5.25 8.64
CA GLN A 178 5.69 -5.09 8.55
C GLN A 178 5.30 -3.84 7.77
N ALA A 179 6.01 -2.74 7.98
CA ALA A 179 5.78 -1.51 7.21
C ALA A 179 6.11 -1.68 5.72
N ALA A 180 7.20 -2.42 5.40
CA ALA A 180 7.53 -2.76 4.01
C ALA A 180 6.44 -3.61 3.38
N PHE A 181 5.98 -4.66 4.07
CA PHE A 181 4.85 -5.49 3.63
C PHE A 181 3.59 -4.65 3.38
N ALA A 182 3.19 -3.82 4.33
CA ALA A 182 2.00 -2.97 4.20
C ALA A 182 2.11 -1.98 3.02
N SER A 183 3.28 -1.41 2.81
CA SER A 183 3.54 -0.47 1.72
C SER A 183 3.49 -1.14 0.34
N GLY A 184 3.99 -2.37 0.23
CA GLY A 184 4.01 -3.14 -1.00
C GLY A 184 2.75 -3.97 -1.27
N LEU A 185 1.82 -4.05 -0.32
CA LEU A 185 0.65 -4.93 -0.39
C LEU A 185 -0.17 -4.75 -1.69
N ARG A 186 -0.28 -3.53 -2.19
CA ARG A 186 -0.99 -3.23 -3.44
C ARG A 186 -0.29 -3.73 -4.70
N CYS A 187 0.98 -4.08 -4.61
CA CYS A 187 1.75 -4.65 -5.72
C CYS A 187 1.69 -6.18 -5.75
N VAL A 188 1.12 -6.80 -4.71
CA VAL A 188 1.01 -8.26 -4.59
C VAL A 188 -0.16 -8.75 -5.45
N PRO A 189 0.04 -9.61 -6.46
CA PRO A 189 -1.06 -10.17 -7.24
C PRO A 189 -2.12 -10.81 -6.36
N GLY A 190 -3.40 -10.60 -6.65
CA GLY A 190 -4.52 -11.17 -5.88
C GLY A 190 -4.72 -10.60 -4.48
N HIS A 191 -4.17 -9.41 -4.20
CA HIS A 191 -4.36 -8.70 -2.93
C HIS A 191 -5.77 -8.11 -2.77
N GLU A 192 -6.46 -7.82 -3.88
CA GLU A 192 -7.67 -7.00 -3.91
C GLU A 192 -8.79 -7.51 -2.99
N PRO A 193 -9.14 -8.82 -2.99
CA PRO A 193 -10.18 -9.31 -2.10
C PRO A 193 -9.84 -9.14 -0.63
N VAL A 194 -8.57 -9.37 -0.26
CA VAL A 194 -8.12 -9.26 1.13
C VAL A 194 -8.03 -7.79 1.55
N LEU A 195 -7.55 -6.91 0.67
CA LEU A 195 -7.52 -5.47 0.93
C LEU A 195 -8.95 -4.88 1.10
N ASP A 196 -9.94 -5.45 0.39
CA ASP A 196 -11.35 -5.11 0.57
C ASP A 196 -11.86 -5.60 1.95
N MET A 197 -11.57 -6.84 2.34
CA MET A 197 -11.88 -7.37 3.66
C MET A 197 -11.29 -6.50 4.79
N MET A 198 -10.03 -6.08 4.66
CA MET A 198 -9.38 -5.15 5.60
C MET A 198 -10.12 -3.81 5.71
N GLY A 199 -10.87 -3.38 4.68
CA GLY A 199 -11.74 -2.20 4.73
C GLY A 199 -13.04 -2.40 5.48
N ARG A 200 -13.41 -3.65 5.78
CA ARG A 200 -14.71 -4.05 6.36
C ARG A 200 -14.58 -4.71 7.72
N ILE A 201 -13.49 -4.44 8.46
CA ILE A 201 -13.32 -4.98 9.82
C ILE A 201 -14.49 -4.57 10.72
N VAL A 202 -14.91 -5.50 11.58
CA VAL A 202 -16.02 -5.27 12.51
C VAL A 202 -15.68 -4.17 13.53
N PRO A 203 -16.69 -3.49 14.08
CA PRO A 203 -16.47 -2.37 15.01
C PRO A 203 -15.58 -2.73 16.21
N GLU A 204 -15.68 -3.94 16.70
CA GLU A 204 -14.92 -4.45 17.86
C GLU A 204 -13.41 -4.56 17.57
N GLN A 205 -13.03 -4.67 16.29
CA GLN A 205 -11.65 -4.69 15.85
C GLN A 205 -11.10 -3.29 15.46
N ARG A 206 -11.93 -2.25 15.51
CA ARG A 206 -11.55 -0.87 15.19
C ARG A 206 -10.93 -0.17 16.39
N TRP A 207 -9.67 -0.49 16.66
CA TRP A 207 -8.87 0.15 17.70
C TRP A 207 -7.64 0.85 17.09
N GLY A 208 -6.81 1.50 17.88
CA GLY A 208 -5.66 2.26 17.37
C GLY A 208 -6.09 3.34 16.36
N LEU A 209 -5.57 3.28 15.14
CA LEU A 209 -5.91 4.24 14.06
C LEU A 209 -7.41 4.26 13.74
N GLY A 210 -8.11 3.15 13.93
CA GLY A 210 -9.54 3.05 13.70
C GLY A 210 -10.41 3.90 14.64
N ARG A 211 -9.83 4.43 15.72
CA ARG A 211 -10.50 5.34 16.67
C ARG A 211 -10.19 6.81 16.44
N ILE A 212 -9.30 7.13 15.51
CA ILE A 212 -8.94 8.51 15.19
C ILE A 212 -9.94 9.07 14.20
N GLY A 213 -10.69 10.12 14.59
CA GLY A 213 -11.65 10.79 13.72
C GLY A 213 -10.98 11.31 12.44
N GLY A 214 -11.59 11.01 11.28
CA GLY A 214 -11.07 11.40 9.98
C GLY A 214 -9.91 10.54 9.44
N ALA A 215 -9.34 9.62 10.22
CA ALA A 215 -8.32 8.71 9.73
C ALA A 215 -8.91 7.73 8.69
N ARG A 216 -8.19 7.54 7.59
CA ARG A 216 -8.45 6.45 6.64
C ARG A 216 -7.53 5.30 6.95
N PHE A 217 -8.06 4.15 7.26
CA PHE A 217 -7.28 2.97 7.63
C PHE A 217 -7.83 1.71 6.99
N LYS A 218 -7.00 0.68 6.96
CA LYS A 218 -7.34 -0.70 6.66
C LYS A 218 -6.81 -1.55 7.81
N GLY A 219 -7.66 -2.36 8.42
CA GLY A 219 -7.32 -3.20 9.58
C GLY A 219 -6.97 -4.61 9.20
#